data_96c8ad6fba519c7fdd533a6b7c829aa2
#
_entry.id   96c8ad6fba519c7fdd533a6b7c829aa2
#
_cell.length_a   1.000
_cell.length_b   1.000
_cell.length_c   1.000
_cell.angle_alpha   90.00
_cell.angle_beta   90.00
_cell.angle_gamma   90.00
#
_symmetry.space_group_name_H-M   'P 1'
#
loop_
_entity.id
_entity.type
_entity.pdbx_description
1 polymer ?
#
loop_
_entity_poly.entity_id
_entity_poly.type
_entity_poly.pdbx_seq_one_letter_code
_entity_poly.pdbx_strand_id
1 'polypeptide(L)'
;MGLFEEYVDPLLSALILKMGTINFFLYQVSFTPGFSGVHYYYFAFTSHGVRRYIKRRDGHYGTLEDGDLFQLTVYGKTFETPDFLKGGVMYQIFPDRFCKSGKVHENVPTDRVLRDDWDGLPYYKPDANGHVWNNDYFGGDLEGIRSKLDYLQDLGVTCIYLNPIFESHENHRYNT
;
A
#
# COMPACT_ATOMS: atom_id res chain seq x y z
N MET A 1 0.45 -5.71 18.54
CA MET A 1 0.96 -6.52 17.41
C MET A 1 1.83 -7.60 18.03
N GLY A 2 1.28 -8.78 18.23
CA GLY A 2 1.96 -9.88 18.93
C GLY A 2 2.77 -10.71 17.93
N LEU A 3 4.07 -10.78 18.13
CA LEU A 3 4.92 -11.77 17.50
C LEU A 3 4.58 -13.12 18.14
N PHE A 4 3.90 -14.00 17.42
CA PHE A 4 3.78 -15.39 17.83
C PHE A 4 4.99 -16.14 17.28
N GLU A 5 5.92 -16.51 18.16
CA GLU A 5 6.89 -17.56 17.85
C GLU A 5 6.17 -18.91 17.93
N GLU A 6 5.60 -19.36 16.86
CA GLU A 6 5.15 -20.74 16.73
C GLU A 6 6.37 -21.57 16.30
N TYR A 7 6.95 -22.32 17.25
CA TYR A 7 7.98 -23.28 16.95
C TYR A 7 7.34 -24.49 16.28
N VAL A 8 7.40 -24.53 14.95
CA VAL A 8 7.06 -25.74 14.20
C VAL A 8 8.30 -26.62 14.20
N ASP A 9 8.24 -27.77 14.86
CA ASP A 9 9.28 -28.82 14.73
C ASP A 9 9.07 -29.50 13.37
N PRO A 10 9.86 -29.18 12.34
CA PRO A 10 9.62 -29.72 11.02
C PRO A 10 10.26 -31.09 10.88
N LEU A 11 9.56 -32.03 10.27
CA LEU A 11 10.19 -33.12 9.58
C LEU A 11 11.09 -32.54 8.48
N LEU A 12 12.33 -32.26 8.84
CA LEU A 12 13.33 -31.67 7.95
C LEU A 12 13.77 -32.72 6.94
N SER A 13 13.29 -32.66 5.72
CA SER A 13 13.87 -33.41 4.61
C SER A 13 15.02 -32.61 4.02
N ALA A 14 16.24 -33.04 4.24
CA ALA A 14 17.40 -32.46 3.59
C ALA A 14 17.71 -33.24 2.28
N LEU A 15 17.65 -32.55 1.16
CA LEU A 15 18.10 -33.09 -0.13
C LEU A 15 19.44 -32.45 -0.47
N ILE A 16 20.48 -33.29 -0.67
CA ILE A 16 21.78 -32.82 -1.14
C ILE A 16 21.78 -32.85 -2.66
N LEU A 17 21.80 -31.67 -3.27
CA LEU A 17 22.01 -31.54 -4.71
C LEU A 17 23.48 -31.25 -4.98
N LYS A 18 24.11 -32.08 -5.81
CA LYS A 18 25.51 -31.91 -6.24
C LYS A 18 25.53 -31.37 -7.67
N MET A 19 26.10 -30.19 -7.85
CA MET A 19 26.30 -29.59 -9.16
C MET A 19 27.79 -29.24 -9.31
N GLY A 20 28.53 -30.09 -10.01
CA GLY A 20 29.98 -29.94 -10.12
C GLY A 20 30.71 -30.13 -8.78
N THR A 21 31.58 -29.19 -8.41
CA THR A 21 32.33 -29.16 -7.14
C THR A 21 31.59 -28.48 -6.01
N ILE A 22 30.40 -27.90 -6.27
CA ILE A 22 29.62 -27.15 -5.27
C ILE A 22 28.53 -28.07 -4.74
N ASN A 23 28.45 -28.18 -3.41
CA ASN A 23 27.36 -28.87 -2.71
C ASN A 23 26.29 -27.87 -2.32
N PHE A 24 25.04 -28.14 -2.72
CA PHE A 24 23.86 -27.40 -2.28
C PHE A 24 23.08 -28.24 -1.28
N PHE A 25 22.58 -27.60 -0.24
CA PHE A 25 21.66 -28.21 0.71
C PHE A 25 20.28 -27.63 0.48
N LEU A 26 19.30 -28.47 0.17
CA LEU A 26 17.89 -28.08 0.12
C LEU A 26 17.22 -28.48 1.42
N TYR A 27 16.64 -27.51 2.10
CA TYR A 27 15.81 -27.73 3.27
C TYR A 27 14.36 -27.39 2.92
N GLN A 28 13.44 -28.26 3.30
CA GLN A 28 12.01 -28.06 3.04
C GLN A 28 11.23 -28.27 4.33
N VAL A 29 10.28 -27.38 4.59
CA VAL A 29 9.32 -27.48 5.67
C VAL A 29 7.92 -27.24 5.13
N SER A 30 6.93 -28.01 5.61
CA SER A 30 5.54 -27.80 5.32
C SER A 30 4.80 -27.49 6.61
N PHE A 31 3.96 -26.47 6.59
CA PHE A 31 3.13 -26.12 7.73
C PHE A 31 1.73 -25.72 7.25
N THR A 32 0.75 -25.85 8.12
CA THR A 32 -0.62 -25.41 7.86
C THR A 32 -0.95 -24.26 8.78
N PRO A 33 -1.22 -23.05 8.25
CA PRO A 33 -1.60 -21.92 9.09
C PRO A 33 -2.88 -22.18 9.86
N GLY A 34 -2.92 -21.83 11.15
CA GLY A 34 -4.06 -22.05 12.02
C GLY A 34 -5.19 -21.03 11.86
N PHE A 35 -4.95 -19.90 11.19
CA PHE A 35 -5.93 -18.83 10.99
C PHE A 35 -5.68 -18.05 9.69
N SER A 36 -6.70 -17.36 9.19
CA SER A 36 -6.61 -16.47 8.04
C SER A 36 -6.03 -15.12 8.46
N GLY A 37 -5.24 -14.51 7.57
CA GLY A 37 -4.62 -13.21 7.80
C GLY A 37 -3.25 -13.08 7.15
N VAL A 38 -2.54 -12.03 7.49
CA VAL A 38 -1.18 -11.80 7.06
C VAL A 38 -0.24 -12.32 8.13
N HIS A 39 0.58 -13.31 7.76
CA HIS A 39 1.59 -13.91 8.60
C HIS A 39 2.96 -13.43 8.19
N TYR A 40 3.82 -13.19 9.15
CA TYR A 40 5.22 -12.86 8.94
C TYR A 40 6.10 -13.96 9.51
N TYR A 41 7.13 -14.38 8.77
CA TYR A 41 8.00 -15.46 9.19
C TYR A 41 9.46 -15.21 8.81
N TYR A 42 10.35 -15.94 9.44
CA TYR A 42 11.76 -16.05 9.12
C TYR A 42 12.19 -17.50 9.31
N PHE A 43 13.34 -17.87 8.76
CA PHE A 43 13.92 -19.18 9.02
C PHE A 43 14.99 -19.07 10.08
N ALA A 44 15.05 -20.05 10.97
CA ALA A 44 16.11 -20.19 11.96
C ALA A 44 16.80 -21.54 11.79
N PHE A 45 18.11 -21.56 11.88
CA PHE A 45 18.89 -22.78 11.86
C PHE A 45 20.10 -22.67 12.78
N THR A 46 20.64 -23.82 13.20
CA THR A 46 21.84 -23.87 14.03
C THR A 46 22.99 -24.44 13.21
N SER A 47 24.11 -23.73 13.19
CA SER A 47 25.33 -24.16 12.53
C SER A 47 26.51 -23.98 13.49
N HIS A 48 27.27 -25.04 13.71
CA HIS A 48 28.43 -25.06 14.66
C HIS A 48 28.05 -24.53 16.06
N GLY A 49 26.84 -24.89 16.56
CA GLY A 49 26.35 -24.45 17.87
C GLY A 49 25.83 -23.00 17.93
N VAL A 50 25.87 -22.27 16.83
CA VAL A 50 25.38 -20.88 16.75
C VAL A 50 24.05 -20.84 16.01
N ARG A 51 23.01 -20.28 16.67
CA ARG A 51 21.71 -20.04 16.04
C ARG A 51 21.81 -18.85 15.10
N ARG A 52 21.33 -19.02 13.86
CA ARG A 52 21.32 -18.01 12.81
C ARG A 52 19.92 -17.88 12.24
N TYR A 53 19.65 -16.72 11.66
CA TYR A 53 18.34 -16.39 11.09
C TYR A 53 18.50 -16.02 9.63
N ILE A 54 17.57 -16.47 8.79
CA ILE A 54 17.45 -16.02 7.40
C ILE A 54 16.21 -15.16 7.32
N LYS A 55 16.40 -13.91 7.02
CA LYS A 55 15.36 -12.91 6.81
C LYS A 55 15.25 -12.57 5.31
N ARG A 56 14.18 -11.94 4.90
CA ARG A 56 13.96 -11.52 3.51
C ARG A 56 14.87 -10.34 3.18
N ARG A 57 15.62 -10.46 2.10
CA ARG A 57 16.42 -9.36 1.55
C ARG A 57 15.65 -8.64 0.44
N ASP A 58 15.23 -9.43 -0.60
CA ASP A 58 14.65 -8.92 -1.82
C ASP A 58 13.84 -10.05 -2.47
N GLY A 59 12.61 -9.76 -2.90
CA GLY A 59 11.73 -10.76 -3.51
C GLY A 59 11.67 -12.06 -2.71
N HIS A 60 12.23 -13.13 -3.26
CA HIS A 60 12.31 -14.45 -2.65
C HIS A 60 13.68 -14.78 -2.03
N TYR A 61 14.60 -13.83 -2.07
CA TYR A 61 15.95 -14.07 -1.55
C TYR A 61 16.03 -13.82 -0.05
N GLY A 62 16.80 -14.63 0.64
CA GLY A 62 17.13 -14.49 2.05
C GLY A 62 18.52 -13.91 2.29
N THR A 63 18.72 -13.37 3.48
CA THR A 63 20.01 -12.88 3.97
C THR A 63 20.23 -13.36 5.39
N LEU A 64 21.51 -13.54 5.78
CA LEU A 64 21.95 -13.77 7.16
C LEU A 64 22.22 -12.45 7.89
N GLU A 65 22.20 -11.35 7.17
CA GLU A 65 22.32 -10.01 7.71
C GLU A 65 20.95 -9.49 8.18
N ASP A 66 20.88 -8.22 8.55
CA ASP A 66 19.59 -7.62 8.87
C ASP A 66 18.71 -7.48 7.62
N GLY A 67 17.43 -7.74 7.78
CA GLY A 67 16.46 -7.75 6.68
C GLY A 67 15.04 -7.81 7.21
N ASP A 68 14.08 -7.76 6.28
CA ASP A 68 12.65 -7.84 6.57
C ASP A 68 12.20 -9.27 6.90
N LEU A 69 10.97 -9.41 7.37
CA LEU A 69 10.32 -10.72 7.48
C LEU A 69 9.75 -11.15 6.12
N PHE A 70 9.69 -12.44 5.86
CA PHE A 70 8.90 -12.98 4.78
C PHE A 70 7.42 -12.86 5.12
N GLN A 71 6.59 -12.62 4.12
CA GLN A 71 5.14 -12.50 4.29
C GLN A 71 4.43 -13.67 3.62
N LEU A 72 3.42 -14.21 4.32
CA LEU A 72 2.47 -15.18 3.79
C LEU A 72 1.06 -14.68 4.06
N THR A 73 0.25 -14.57 3.02
CA THR A 73 -1.16 -14.23 3.14
C THR A 73 -2.01 -15.50 3.06
N VAL A 74 -2.83 -15.71 4.10
CA VAL A 74 -3.75 -16.84 4.20
C VAL A 74 -5.18 -16.31 4.15
N TYR A 75 -5.97 -16.79 3.22
CA TYR A 75 -7.37 -16.39 3.05
C TYR A 75 -8.30 -17.61 3.03
N GLY A 76 -9.56 -17.39 3.40
CA GLY A 76 -10.56 -18.45 3.42
C GLY A 76 -10.92 -18.93 2.01
N LYS A 77 -11.35 -20.19 1.88
CA LYS A 77 -11.79 -20.76 0.60
C LYS A 77 -13.01 -20.02 -0.01
N THR A 78 -13.77 -19.33 0.82
CA THR A 78 -14.94 -18.54 0.44
C THR A 78 -14.63 -17.08 0.17
N PHE A 79 -13.33 -16.68 0.19
CA PHE A 79 -12.95 -15.33 -0.16
C PHE A 79 -13.23 -15.07 -1.64
N GLU A 80 -14.05 -14.09 -1.92
CA GLU A 80 -14.39 -13.67 -3.27
C GLU A 80 -14.16 -12.17 -3.44
N THR A 81 -13.58 -11.78 -4.57
CA THR A 81 -13.53 -10.39 -4.97
C THR A 81 -14.92 -9.95 -5.44
N PRO A 82 -15.45 -8.81 -5.00
CA PRO A 82 -16.71 -8.28 -5.50
C PRO A 82 -16.76 -8.17 -7.03
N ASP A 83 -17.89 -8.53 -7.63
CA ASP A 83 -18.00 -8.63 -9.09
C ASP A 83 -17.77 -7.29 -9.80
N PHE A 84 -18.12 -6.16 -9.17
CA PHE A 84 -17.88 -4.83 -9.76
C PHE A 84 -16.39 -4.49 -9.92
N LEU A 85 -15.50 -5.21 -9.23
CA LEU A 85 -14.05 -5.06 -9.39
C LEU A 85 -13.44 -6.05 -10.40
N LYS A 86 -14.15 -7.15 -10.71
CA LYS A 86 -13.66 -8.18 -11.63
C LYS A 86 -13.76 -7.68 -13.07
N GLY A 87 -12.61 -7.37 -13.68
CA GLY A 87 -12.57 -6.85 -15.05
C GLY A 87 -13.10 -5.42 -15.20
N GLY A 88 -13.33 -4.72 -14.07
CA GLY A 88 -13.77 -3.33 -14.06
C GLY A 88 -12.63 -2.33 -14.16
N VAL A 89 -12.99 -1.06 -14.26
CA VAL A 89 -12.06 0.08 -14.28
C VAL A 89 -12.23 0.86 -12.98
N MET A 90 -11.16 0.90 -12.17
CA MET A 90 -11.11 1.77 -11.00
C MET A 90 -10.48 3.10 -11.39
N TYR A 91 -11.19 4.20 -11.15
CA TYR A 91 -10.73 5.56 -11.44
C TYR A 91 -10.41 6.30 -10.15
N GLN A 92 -9.16 6.67 -9.96
CA GLN A 92 -8.74 7.44 -8.80
C GLN A 92 -8.99 8.93 -9.04
N ILE A 93 -9.62 9.59 -8.07
CA ILE A 93 -9.90 11.04 -8.12
C ILE A 93 -9.16 11.74 -6.98
N PHE A 94 -8.42 12.78 -7.33
CA PHE A 94 -7.94 13.80 -6.42
C PHE A 94 -8.99 14.94 -6.38
N PRO A 95 -9.87 15.02 -5.37
CA PRO A 95 -11.07 15.85 -5.42
C PRO A 95 -10.81 17.32 -5.72
N ASP A 96 -9.79 17.89 -5.07
CA ASP A 96 -9.41 19.30 -5.25
C ASP A 96 -9.11 19.69 -6.71
N ARG A 97 -8.67 18.73 -7.51
CA ARG A 97 -8.16 18.94 -8.88
C ARG A 97 -9.00 18.31 -9.98
N PHE A 98 -10.19 17.80 -9.67
CA PHE A 98 -10.99 17.09 -10.64
C PHE A 98 -12.09 17.97 -11.29
N CYS A 99 -12.96 18.56 -10.49
CA CYS A 99 -14.03 19.43 -10.96
C CYS A 99 -14.57 20.34 -9.87
N LYS A 100 -14.77 21.62 -10.19
CA LYS A 100 -15.48 22.58 -9.34
C LYS A 100 -16.99 22.51 -9.60
N SER A 101 -17.81 22.52 -8.54
CA SER A 101 -19.26 22.70 -8.67
C SER A 101 -19.67 24.15 -8.94
N GLY A 102 -18.79 25.10 -8.66
CA GLY A 102 -19.09 26.53 -8.65
C GLY A 102 -19.76 27.03 -7.38
N LYS A 103 -19.99 26.15 -6.39
CA LYS A 103 -20.47 26.56 -5.07
C LYS A 103 -19.38 27.33 -4.33
N VAL A 104 -19.81 28.37 -3.60
CA VAL A 104 -18.92 29.08 -2.69
C VAL A 104 -18.73 28.22 -1.43
N HIS A 105 -17.48 27.95 -1.10
CA HIS A 105 -17.14 27.27 0.14
C HIS A 105 -16.99 28.30 1.27
N GLU A 106 -17.90 28.26 2.21
CA GLU A 106 -17.86 29.11 3.41
C GLU A 106 -16.93 28.50 4.47
N ASN A 107 -16.42 29.36 5.36
CA ASN A 107 -15.60 28.95 6.50
C ASN A 107 -14.30 28.22 6.13
N VAL A 108 -13.70 28.57 4.99
CA VAL A 108 -12.38 28.04 4.63
C VAL A 108 -11.35 28.55 5.63
N PRO A 109 -10.55 27.67 6.26
CA PRO A 109 -9.51 28.09 7.19
C PRO A 109 -8.49 29.03 6.53
N THR A 110 -8.00 30.01 7.29
CA THR A 110 -7.16 31.11 6.79
C THR A 110 -5.75 30.69 6.38
N ASP A 111 -5.34 29.48 6.78
CA ASP A 111 -4.05 28.89 6.45
C ASP A 111 -4.05 28.12 5.10
N ARG A 112 -5.19 28.11 4.40
CA ARG A 112 -5.33 27.56 3.04
C ARG A 112 -5.38 28.69 2.03
N VAL A 113 -4.79 28.44 0.87
CA VAL A 113 -4.80 29.35 -0.27
C VAL A 113 -5.75 28.80 -1.32
N LEU A 114 -6.94 29.41 -1.42
CA LEU A 114 -7.90 29.05 -2.47
C LEU A 114 -7.49 29.76 -3.78
N ARG A 115 -7.24 28.95 -4.83
CA ARG A 115 -6.80 29.39 -6.14
C ARG A 115 -7.99 29.79 -7.01
N ASP A 116 -7.85 30.85 -7.78
CA ASP A 116 -8.79 31.29 -8.83
C ASP A 116 -8.34 30.85 -10.25
N ASP A 117 -7.07 30.49 -10.40
CA ASP A 117 -6.45 30.03 -11.63
C ASP A 117 -6.49 28.49 -11.74
N TRP A 118 -7.61 27.94 -12.21
CA TRP A 118 -7.82 26.49 -12.33
C TRP A 118 -6.72 25.75 -13.13
N ASP A 119 -6.21 26.36 -14.18
CA ASP A 119 -5.17 25.82 -15.04
C ASP A 119 -3.76 26.17 -14.60
N GLY A 120 -3.61 26.81 -13.44
CA GLY A 120 -2.34 27.24 -12.90
C GLY A 120 -1.50 26.08 -12.35
N LEU A 121 -0.19 26.32 -12.22
CA LEU A 121 0.70 25.36 -11.60
C LEU A 121 0.52 25.34 -10.07
N PRO A 122 0.52 24.15 -9.44
CA PRO A 122 0.51 24.05 -7.98
C PRO A 122 1.75 24.71 -7.35
N TYR A 123 1.65 25.06 -6.07
CA TYR A 123 2.77 25.56 -5.29
C TYR A 123 3.69 24.39 -4.90
N TYR A 124 4.66 24.06 -5.77
CA TYR A 124 5.56 22.93 -5.59
C TYR A 124 6.96 23.34 -5.12
N LYS A 125 7.27 24.65 -5.10
CA LYS A 125 8.58 25.13 -4.69
C LYS A 125 8.63 25.27 -3.16
N PRO A 126 9.74 24.87 -2.53
CA PRO A 126 9.92 25.10 -1.11
C PRO A 126 10.03 26.60 -0.78
N ASP A 127 9.66 26.96 0.44
CA ASP A 127 9.88 28.26 1.01
C ASP A 127 11.37 28.48 1.38
N ALA A 128 11.71 29.62 1.99
CA ALA A 128 13.06 29.94 2.40
C ALA A 128 13.67 28.96 3.43
N ASN A 129 12.84 28.16 4.10
CA ASN A 129 13.23 27.14 5.08
C ASN A 129 13.28 25.73 4.47
N GLY A 130 13.01 25.59 3.18
CA GLY A 130 12.97 24.31 2.48
C GLY A 130 11.66 23.54 2.62
N HIS A 131 10.60 24.16 3.14
CA HIS A 131 9.31 23.52 3.37
C HIS A 131 8.35 23.75 2.19
N VAL A 132 7.67 22.66 1.72
CA VAL A 132 6.60 22.71 0.74
C VAL A 132 5.27 22.54 1.49
N TRP A 133 4.45 23.59 1.49
CA TRP A 133 3.24 23.66 2.32
C TRP A 133 2.07 22.81 1.83
N ASN A 134 1.97 22.56 0.52
CA ASN A 134 0.86 21.85 -0.10
C ASN A 134 -0.54 22.37 0.31
N ASN A 135 -0.64 23.65 0.61
CA ASN A 135 -1.85 24.28 1.14
C ASN A 135 -2.60 25.14 0.10
N ASP A 136 -2.22 25.02 -1.17
CA ASP A 136 -2.93 25.64 -2.28
C ASP A 136 -4.04 24.70 -2.77
N TYR A 137 -5.26 25.19 -2.79
CA TYR A 137 -6.45 24.45 -3.17
C TYR A 137 -7.03 25.04 -4.45
N PHE A 138 -7.33 24.20 -5.44
CA PHE A 138 -8.00 24.61 -6.66
C PHE A 138 -9.53 24.63 -6.52
N GLY A 139 -10.06 24.04 -5.45
CA GLY A 139 -11.46 24.11 -5.06
C GLY A 139 -12.35 23.13 -5.79
N GLY A 140 -11.83 22.04 -6.34
CA GLY A 140 -12.64 20.90 -6.73
C GLY A 140 -13.34 20.29 -5.51
N ASP A 141 -14.54 19.78 -5.69
CA ASP A 141 -15.40 19.33 -4.62
C ASP A 141 -16.23 18.08 -4.97
N LEU A 142 -16.90 17.50 -4.00
CA LEU A 142 -17.72 16.31 -4.18
C LEU A 142 -18.90 16.54 -5.12
N GLU A 143 -19.46 17.74 -5.12
CA GLU A 143 -20.56 18.10 -6.02
C GLU A 143 -20.07 18.21 -7.47
N GLY A 144 -18.85 18.71 -7.67
CA GLY A 144 -18.19 18.68 -8.97
C GLY A 144 -17.95 17.26 -9.47
N ILE A 145 -17.50 16.37 -8.57
CA ILE A 145 -17.37 14.93 -8.91
C ILE A 145 -18.72 14.35 -9.27
N ARG A 146 -19.77 14.62 -8.48
CA ARG A 146 -21.13 14.16 -8.76
C ARG A 146 -21.62 14.60 -10.14
N SER A 147 -21.31 15.83 -10.54
CA SER A 147 -21.70 16.37 -11.86
C SER A 147 -21.01 15.66 -13.04
N LYS A 148 -19.96 14.88 -12.79
CA LYS A 148 -19.18 14.15 -13.79
C LYS A 148 -19.41 12.64 -13.75
N LEU A 149 -20.42 12.15 -13.02
CA LEU A 149 -20.68 10.71 -12.93
C LEU A 149 -21.07 10.11 -14.29
N ASP A 150 -21.87 10.79 -15.09
CA ASP A 150 -22.23 10.32 -16.43
C ASP A 150 -21.00 10.19 -17.33
N TYR A 151 -20.09 11.19 -17.29
CA TYR A 151 -18.81 11.13 -17.99
C TYR A 151 -17.97 9.93 -17.57
N LEU A 152 -17.89 9.66 -16.27
CA LEU A 152 -17.13 8.52 -15.73
C LEU A 152 -17.79 7.20 -16.15
N GLN A 153 -19.12 7.13 -16.16
CA GLN A 153 -19.87 5.96 -16.62
C GLN A 153 -19.62 5.70 -18.11
N ASP A 154 -19.69 6.73 -18.95
CA ASP A 154 -19.41 6.62 -20.39
C ASP A 154 -17.97 6.19 -20.68
N LEU A 155 -17.04 6.58 -19.80
CA LEU A 155 -15.64 6.12 -19.84
C LEU A 155 -15.48 4.64 -19.45
N GLY A 156 -16.53 4.01 -18.92
CA GLY A 156 -16.52 2.60 -18.48
C GLY A 156 -16.02 2.40 -17.04
N VAL A 157 -16.01 3.45 -16.23
CA VAL A 157 -15.61 3.35 -14.81
C VAL A 157 -16.65 2.58 -14.02
N THR A 158 -16.23 1.55 -13.31
CA THR A 158 -17.09 0.73 -12.44
C THR A 158 -16.86 0.99 -10.95
N CYS A 159 -15.74 1.62 -10.61
CA CYS A 159 -15.39 1.93 -9.23
C CYS A 159 -14.64 3.26 -9.17
N ILE A 160 -15.02 4.13 -8.24
CA ILE A 160 -14.32 5.38 -7.97
C ILE A 160 -13.56 5.23 -6.66
N TYR A 161 -12.25 5.50 -6.70
CA TYR A 161 -11.41 5.64 -5.52
C TYR A 161 -11.16 7.12 -5.28
N LEU A 162 -11.65 7.66 -4.17
CA LEU A 162 -11.39 9.04 -3.79
C LEU A 162 -10.14 9.13 -2.92
N ASN A 163 -9.22 10.04 -3.25
CA ASN A 163 -8.24 10.49 -2.27
C ASN A 163 -8.98 11.05 -1.05
N PRO A 164 -8.33 11.18 0.13
CA PRO A 164 -9.00 11.62 1.36
C PRO A 164 -9.84 12.89 1.15
N ILE A 165 -11.05 12.93 1.76
CA ILE A 165 -12.06 13.96 1.56
C ILE A 165 -12.31 14.81 2.81
N PHE A 166 -11.72 14.43 3.95
CA PHE A 166 -11.92 15.14 5.20
C PHE A 166 -11.14 16.45 5.27
N GLU A 167 -11.45 17.26 6.27
CA GLU A 167 -10.72 18.51 6.50
C GLU A 167 -9.26 18.23 6.81
N SER A 168 -8.36 19.00 6.18
CA SER A 168 -6.92 18.83 6.29
C SER A 168 -6.22 20.14 5.95
N HIS A 169 -5.05 20.39 6.53
CA HIS A 169 -4.21 21.52 6.16
C HIS A 169 -3.69 21.40 4.73
N GLU A 170 -3.23 20.23 4.36
CA GLU A 170 -2.63 19.98 3.03
C GLU A 170 -3.68 19.51 2.02
N ASN A 171 -3.50 19.90 0.76
CA ASN A 171 -4.45 19.65 -0.33
C ASN A 171 -4.64 18.16 -0.65
N HIS A 172 -3.66 17.32 -0.39
CA HIS A 172 -3.76 15.86 -0.55
C HIS A 172 -4.59 15.18 0.55
N ARG A 173 -4.82 15.84 1.68
CA ARG A 173 -5.71 15.43 2.79
C ARG A 173 -5.34 14.11 3.48
N TYR A 174 -4.07 13.67 3.38
CA TYR A 174 -3.59 12.49 4.12
C TYR A 174 -3.20 12.80 5.58
N ASN A 175 -3.17 14.05 5.96
CA ASN A 175 -2.84 14.53 7.30
C ASN A 175 -4.09 15.02 8.09
N THR A 176 -5.21 14.31 7.95
CA THR A 176 -6.44 14.52 8.72
C THR A 176 -6.34 13.99 10.13
#